data_e5af10c19c395f469f94d3f3c56af051
#
_entry.id   e5af10c19c395f469f94d3f3c56af051
#
_cell.length_a   1.000
_cell.length_b   1.000
_cell.length_c   1.000
_cell.angle_alpha   90.00
_cell.angle_beta   90.00
_cell.angle_gamma   90.00
#
_symmetry.space_group_name_H-M   'P 1'
#
loop_
_entity.id
_entity.type
_entity.pdbx_description
1 polymer ?
#
loop_
_entity_poly.entity_id
_entity_poly.type
_entity_poly.pdbx_seq_one_letter_code
_entity_poly.pdbx_strand_id
1 'polypeptide(L)'
;ETLAEAEALRELQKALLGFDLLQELDRVLDSTPPGRGSMAHAALMYAVKPKVNALLDVARQTWTESLEQIHSLHRTLAVKYPDLNIRLEFAEKKGWYLSHLGGAPELLQTMPRGGRFCSSTRELNSENFKLRQAEGEILRRNVEVLAGLFERLRAEAPRLHAAAQ
;
A
#
# COMPACT_ATOMS: atom_id res chain seq x y z
N GLU A 1 -24.79 -39.50 -30.48
CA GLU A 1 -25.38 -38.38 -29.66
C GLU A 1 -24.63 -38.22 -28.35
N THR A 2 -24.35 -39.29 -27.61
CA THR A 2 -23.74 -39.23 -26.26
C THR A 2 -22.30 -38.75 -26.19
N LEU A 3 -21.48 -38.94 -27.23
CA LEU A 3 -20.07 -38.52 -27.24
C LEU A 3 -19.92 -37.02 -27.48
N ALA A 4 -20.69 -36.46 -28.40
CA ALA A 4 -20.72 -35.05 -28.72
C ALA A 4 -21.30 -34.21 -27.57
N GLU A 5 -22.29 -34.73 -26.86
CA GLU A 5 -22.86 -34.11 -25.66
C GLU A 5 -21.84 -34.10 -24.49
N ALA A 6 -21.06 -35.18 -24.33
CA ALA A 6 -20.01 -35.25 -23.32
C ALA A 6 -18.86 -34.31 -23.61
N GLU A 7 -18.48 -34.10 -24.87
CA GLU A 7 -17.47 -33.10 -25.27
C GLU A 7 -17.98 -31.67 -25.08
N ALA A 8 -19.22 -31.39 -25.45
CA ALA A 8 -19.83 -30.07 -25.23
C ALA A 8 -19.93 -29.71 -23.73
N LEU A 9 -20.28 -30.67 -22.87
CA LEU A 9 -20.31 -30.50 -21.43
C LEU A 9 -18.90 -30.23 -20.85
N ARG A 10 -17.88 -30.92 -21.36
CA ARG A 10 -16.49 -30.69 -20.95
C ARG A 10 -16.00 -29.29 -21.33
N GLU A 11 -16.26 -28.81 -22.53
CA GLU A 11 -15.91 -27.47 -22.99
C GLU A 11 -16.65 -26.38 -22.21
N LEU A 12 -17.94 -26.62 -21.90
CA LEU A 12 -18.71 -25.71 -21.03
C LEU A 12 -18.14 -25.64 -19.61
N GLN A 13 -17.76 -26.77 -19.05
CA GLN A 13 -17.17 -26.88 -17.72
C GLN A 13 -15.81 -26.19 -17.66
N LYS A 14 -15.01 -26.28 -18.71
CA LYS A 14 -13.75 -25.60 -18.93
C LYS A 14 -13.91 -24.07 -18.96
N ALA A 15 -14.86 -23.60 -19.75
CA ALA A 15 -15.18 -22.19 -19.89
C ALA A 15 -15.67 -21.61 -18.56
N LEU A 16 -16.51 -22.34 -17.82
CA LEU A 16 -17.01 -21.94 -16.50
C LEU A 16 -15.88 -21.84 -15.45
N LEU A 17 -14.99 -22.85 -15.38
CA LEU A 17 -13.85 -22.83 -14.46
C LEU A 17 -12.88 -21.67 -14.77
N GLY A 18 -12.60 -21.42 -16.05
CA GLY A 18 -11.79 -20.28 -16.48
C GLY A 18 -12.43 -18.94 -16.14
N PHE A 19 -13.74 -18.83 -16.28
CA PHE A 19 -14.51 -17.64 -15.95
C PHE A 19 -14.52 -17.36 -14.43
N ASP A 20 -14.73 -18.37 -13.61
CA ASP A 20 -14.71 -18.26 -12.15
C ASP A 20 -13.34 -17.79 -11.64
N LEU A 21 -12.25 -18.30 -12.20
CA LEU A 21 -10.89 -17.88 -11.85
C LEU A 21 -10.61 -16.43 -12.25
N LEU A 22 -11.04 -16.01 -13.43
CA LEU A 22 -10.90 -14.62 -13.88
C LEU A 22 -11.71 -13.67 -13.02
N GLN A 23 -12.92 -14.04 -12.63
CA GLN A 23 -13.74 -13.27 -11.70
C GLN A 23 -13.09 -13.15 -10.32
N GLU A 24 -12.51 -14.24 -9.80
CA GLU A 24 -11.82 -14.21 -8.50
C GLU A 24 -10.57 -13.32 -8.56
N LEU A 25 -9.78 -13.38 -9.64
CA LEU A 25 -8.65 -12.49 -9.86
C LEU A 25 -9.11 -11.02 -9.94
N ASP A 26 -10.14 -10.74 -10.72
CA ASP A 26 -10.68 -9.38 -10.84
C ASP A 26 -11.26 -8.88 -9.52
N ARG A 27 -11.87 -9.76 -8.72
CA ARG A 27 -12.40 -9.41 -7.39
C ARG A 27 -11.32 -9.01 -6.40
N VAL A 28 -10.16 -9.65 -6.46
CA VAL A 28 -9.08 -9.49 -5.47
C VAL A 28 -8.06 -8.44 -5.89
N LEU A 29 -7.66 -8.44 -7.16
CA LEU A 29 -6.56 -7.61 -7.64
C LEU A 29 -7.04 -6.25 -8.15
N ASP A 30 -6.29 -5.20 -7.83
CA ASP A 30 -6.46 -3.91 -8.47
C ASP A 30 -5.62 -3.88 -9.75
N SER A 31 -6.31 -3.87 -10.90
CA SER A 31 -5.69 -3.80 -12.22
C SER A 31 -5.35 -2.36 -12.66
N THR A 32 -5.66 -1.36 -11.83
CA THR A 32 -5.31 0.04 -12.13
C THR A 32 -3.80 0.23 -11.96
N PRO A 33 -3.06 0.50 -13.03
CA PRO A 33 -1.63 0.75 -12.89
C PRO A 33 -1.43 2.02 -12.05
N PRO A 34 -0.47 2.04 -11.10
CA PRO A 34 -0.13 3.24 -10.37
C PRO A 34 0.25 4.34 -11.35
N GLY A 35 -0.30 5.54 -11.16
CA GLY A 35 -0.03 6.70 -12.02
C GLY A 35 1.47 6.94 -12.22
N ARG A 36 1.86 7.46 -13.38
CA ARG A 36 3.26 7.82 -13.68
C ARG A 36 3.79 8.74 -12.58
N GLY A 37 4.82 8.30 -11.85
CA GLY A 37 5.40 8.99 -10.70
C GLY A 37 5.02 8.40 -9.34
N SER A 38 4.07 7.47 -9.29
CA SER A 38 3.84 6.67 -8.09
C SER A 38 4.95 5.64 -7.97
N MET A 39 5.69 5.70 -6.88
CA MET A 39 6.76 4.75 -6.59
C MET A 39 6.23 3.31 -6.67
N ALA A 40 7.07 2.37 -7.08
CA ALA A 40 6.77 0.93 -7.04
C ALA A 40 6.17 0.49 -5.69
N HIS A 41 6.53 1.19 -4.63
CA HIS A 41 6.01 1.05 -3.28
C HIS A 41 4.50 1.34 -3.16
N ALA A 42 3.99 2.41 -3.80
CA ALA A 42 2.56 2.69 -3.81
C ALA A 42 1.77 1.61 -4.57
N ALA A 43 2.35 1.03 -5.63
CA ALA A 43 1.74 -0.09 -6.34
C ALA A 43 1.55 -1.31 -5.44
N LEU A 44 2.55 -1.65 -4.62
CA LEU A 44 2.46 -2.73 -3.65
C LEU A 44 1.43 -2.44 -2.54
N MET A 45 1.27 -1.18 -2.14
CA MET A 45 0.28 -0.77 -1.14
C MET A 45 -1.16 -1.04 -1.58
N TYR A 46 -1.44 -1.00 -2.88
CA TYR A 46 -2.80 -1.10 -3.46
C TYR A 46 -2.99 -2.30 -4.39
N ALA A 47 -2.11 -3.31 -4.35
CA ALA A 47 -2.21 -4.50 -5.20
C ALA A 47 -3.51 -5.29 -4.99
N VAL A 48 -4.06 -5.27 -3.78
CA VAL A 48 -5.33 -5.91 -3.42
C VAL A 48 -6.42 -4.85 -3.33
N LYS A 49 -7.59 -5.12 -3.90
CA LYS A 49 -8.75 -4.19 -3.83
C LYS A 49 -9.22 -3.94 -2.40
N PRO A 50 -9.80 -2.77 -2.10
CA PRO A 50 -10.46 -2.51 -0.82
C PRO A 50 -11.57 -3.53 -0.53
N LYS A 51 -11.84 -3.78 0.76
CA LYS A 51 -12.87 -4.71 1.26
C LYS A 51 -12.59 -6.20 1.03
N VAL A 52 -11.44 -6.55 0.47
CA VAL A 52 -11.01 -7.96 0.35
C VAL A 52 -10.49 -8.48 1.70
N ASN A 53 -9.78 -7.65 2.44
CA ASN A 53 -9.25 -8.00 3.76
C ASN A 53 -9.40 -6.81 4.72
N ALA A 54 -10.22 -6.97 5.76
CA ALA A 54 -10.53 -5.91 6.71
C ALA A 54 -9.29 -5.38 7.47
N LEU A 55 -8.31 -6.26 7.80
CA LEU A 55 -7.08 -5.84 8.47
C LEU A 55 -6.17 -5.03 7.55
N LEU A 56 -6.17 -5.36 6.25
CA LEU A 56 -5.47 -4.56 5.23
C LEU A 56 -6.08 -3.17 5.11
N ASP A 57 -7.42 -3.07 5.13
CA ASP A 57 -8.12 -1.79 5.04
C ASP A 57 -7.85 -0.93 6.28
N VAL A 58 -7.85 -1.53 7.49
CA VAL A 58 -7.48 -0.83 8.74
C VAL A 58 -6.03 -0.33 8.67
N ALA A 59 -5.10 -1.14 8.19
CA ALA A 59 -3.70 -0.72 8.07
C ALA A 59 -3.53 0.45 7.08
N ARG A 60 -4.25 0.43 5.95
CA ARG A 60 -4.27 1.53 4.98
C ARG A 60 -4.87 2.82 5.56
N GLN A 61 -5.95 2.68 6.33
CA GLN A 61 -6.55 3.81 7.02
C GLN A 61 -5.57 4.43 8.02
N THR A 62 -4.92 3.61 8.85
CA THR A 62 -3.89 4.08 9.81
C THR A 62 -2.75 4.81 9.10
N TRP A 63 -2.30 4.29 7.95
CA TRP A 63 -1.26 4.93 7.14
C TRP A 63 -1.71 6.31 6.64
N THR A 64 -2.92 6.41 6.10
CA THR A 64 -3.49 7.67 5.59
C THR A 64 -3.66 8.69 6.71
N GLU A 65 -4.24 8.29 7.83
CA GLU A 65 -4.46 9.16 9.00
C GLU A 65 -3.13 9.70 9.56
N SER A 66 -2.10 8.84 9.68
CA SER A 66 -0.79 9.28 10.15
C SER A 66 -0.13 10.27 9.18
N LEU A 67 -0.29 10.07 7.88
CA LEU A 67 0.21 11.02 6.87
C LEU A 67 -0.50 12.38 6.97
N GLU A 68 -1.81 12.38 7.16
CA GLU A 68 -2.60 13.60 7.37
C GLU A 68 -2.17 14.34 8.64
N GLN A 69 -1.89 13.61 9.73
CA GLN A 69 -1.37 14.19 10.98
C GLN A 69 -0.02 14.85 10.77
N ILE A 70 0.88 14.24 10.01
CA ILE A 70 2.18 14.83 9.66
C ILE A 70 2.01 16.15 8.89
N HIS A 71 1.14 16.17 7.89
CA HIS A 71 0.85 17.39 7.14
C HIS A 71 0.18 18.48 7.99
N SER A 72 -0.72 18.08 8.90
CA SER A 72 -1.37 18.98 9.84
C SER A 72 -0.36 19.60 10.81
N LEU A 73 0.53 18.78 11.39
CA LEU A 73 1.61 19.23 12.26
C LEU A 73 2.53 20.23 11.54
N HIS A 74 2.94 19.94 10.31
CA HIS A 74 3.73 20.86 9.50
C HIS A 74 3.03 22.21 9.33
N ARG A 75 1.75 22.22 8.96
CA ARG A 75 0.97 23.46 8.80
C ARG A 75 0.90 24.26 10.10
N THR A 76 0.66 23.59 11.23
CA THR A 76 0.61 24.22 12.55
C THR A 76 1.93 24.86 12.91
N LEU A 77 3.06 24.16 12.72
CA LEU A 77 4.39 24.69 12.99
C LEU A 77 4.78 25.83 12.04
N ALA A 78 4.43 25.74 10.77
CA ALA A 78 4.69 26.81 9.80
C ALA A 78 3.93 28.10 10.12
N VAL A 79 2.71 28.00 10.62
CA VAL A 79 1.92 29.16 11.09
C VAL A 79 2.49 29.72 12.41
N LYS A 80 2.90 28.84 13.32
CA LYS A 80 3.44 29.24 14.64
C LYS A 80 4.81 29.91 14.54
N TYR A 81 5.63 29.51 13.57
CA TYR A 81 6.99 29.99 13.37
C TYR A 81 7.25 30.46 11.92
N PRO A 82 6.61 31.54 11.46
CA PRO A 82 6.68 31.97 10.05
C PRO A 82 8.13 32.31 9.62
N ASP A 83 8.94 32.87 10.50
CA ASP A 83 10.30 33.26 10.20
C ASP A 83 11.26 32.09 10.01
N LEU A 84 10.89 30.90 10.46
CA LEU A 84 11.73 29.72 10.33
C LEU A 84 11.62 29.07 8.94
N ASN A 85 10.68 29.46 8.10
CA ASN A 85 10.46 28.88 6.78
C ASN A 85 10.51 27.35 6.81
N ILE A 86 9.67 26.76 7.67
CA ILE A 86 9.63 25.31 7.92
C ILE A 86 9.10 24.60 6.66
N ARG A 87 9.83 23.57 6.20
CA ARG A 87 9.46 22.69 5.11
C ARG A 87 9.37 21.26 5.60
N LEU A 88 8.38 20.54 5.13
CA LEU A 88 8.27 19.10 5.34
C LEU A 88 9.01 18.37 4.23
N GLU A 89 9.95 17.53 4.57
CA GLU A 89 10.77 16.76 3.64
C GLU A 89 10.75 15.28 4.02
N PHE A 90 10.96 14.41 3.04
CA PHE A 90 11.02 12.96 3.23
C PHE A 90 12.38 12.40 2.82
N ALA A 91 12.89 11.48 3.61
CA ALA A 91 14.06 10.68 3.27
C ALA A 91 13.81 9.22 3.62
N GLU A 92 14.09 8.31 2.72
CA GLU A 92 13.79 6.87 2.84
C GLU A 92 14.29 6.26 4.16
N LYS A 93 15.50 6.61 4.58
CA LYS A 93 16.10 6.09 5.83
C LYS A 93 15.56 6.76 7.10
N LYS A 94 15.14 8.03 7.02
CA LYS A 94 14.72 8.83 8.19
C LYS A 94 13.21 8.94 8.34
N GLY A 95 12.47 8.81 7.24
CA GLY A 95 11.06 9.16 7.16
C GLY A 95 10.87 10.67 6.95
N TRP A 96 9.75 11.20 7.39
CA TRP A 96 9.42 12.61 7.34
C TRP A 96 10.21 13.41 8.38
N TYR A 97 10.74 14.57 8.00
CA TYR A 97 11.47 15.47 8.84
C TYR A 97 11.21 16.93 8.46
N LEU A 98 11.56 17.85 9.35
CA LEU A 98 11.40 19.28 9.16
C LEU A 98 12.74 19.93 8.77
N SER A 99 12.71 20.74 7.71
CA SER A 99 13.84 21.56 7.27
C SER A 99 13.51 23.04 7.52
N HIS A 100 14.38 23.78 8.22
CA HIS A 100 14.09 25.15 8.69
C HIS A 100 15.35 26.01 8.78
N LEU A 101 15.17 27.34 9.01
CA LEU A 101 16.27 28.34 9.06
C LEU A 101 16.74 28.72 10.46
N GLY A 102 16.07 28.31 11.52
CA GLY A 102 16.39 28.68 12.90
C GLY A 102 15.97 27.62 13.91
N GLY A 103 15.94 27.96 15.19
CA GLY A 103 15.55 27.04 16.28
C GLY A 103 14.17 27.35 16.85
N ALA A 104 13.47 26.34 17.33
CA ALA A 104 12.28 26.47 18.16
C ALA A 104 12.29 25.39 19.25
N PRO A 105 11.59 25.60 20.39
CA PRO A 105 11.67 24.69 21.55
C PRO A 105 11.17 23.27 21.24
N GLU A 106 10.23 23.11 20.31
CA GLU A 106 9.67 21.83 19.92
C GLU A 106 10.55 21.02 18.95
N LEU A 107 11.55 21.70 18.32
CA LEU A 107 12.42 21.07 17.34
C LEU A 107 13.53 20.26 18.01
N LEU A 108 13.54 18.97 17.74
CA LEU A 108 14.47 18.01 18.32
C LEU A 108 15.53 17.56 17.31
N GLN A 109 16.71 17.16 17.82
CA GLN A 109 17.78 16.57 16.99
C GLN A 109 18.20 17.45 15.82
N THR A 110 18.32 18.77 16.07
CA THR A 110 18.67 19.75 15.05
C THR A 110 20.06 19.48 14.47
N MET A 111 20.14 19.24 13.17
CA MET A 111 21.39 19.01 12.43
C MET A 111 21.52 19.99 11.27
N PRO A 112 22.67 20.63 11.06
CA PRO A 112 22.89 21.49 9.91
C PRO A 112 22.99 20.67 8.61
N ARG A 113 22.34 21.17 7.55
CA ARG A 113 22.37 20.57 6.23
C ARG A 113 22.16 21.63 5.14
N GLY A 114 23.19 21.93 4.35
CA GLY A 114 23.09 22.82 3.19
C GLY A 114 22.53 24.22 3.48
N GLY A 115 22.94 24.87 4.56
CA GLY A 115 22.46 26.20 4.96
C GLY A 115 21.10 26.21 5.66
N ARG A 116 20.52 25.05 5.92
CA ARG A 116 19.29 24.84 6.71
C ARG A 116 19.57 23.89 7.87
N PHE A 117 18.62 23.77 8.76
CA PHE A 117 18.65 22.78 9.84
C PHE A 117 17.59 21.70 9.57
N CYS A 118 17.91 20.46 9.87
CA CYS A 118 16.98 19.33 9.82
C CYS A 118 16.66 18.92 11.24
N SER A 119 15.38 18.83 11.55
CA SER A 119 14.88 18.48 12.89
C SER A 119 13.66 17.58 12.82
N SER A 120 13.26 17.07 13.97
CA SER A 120 11.99 16.38 14.15
C SER A 120 11.24 16.98 15.35
N THR A 121 10.04 16.48 15.64
CA THR A 121 9.35 16.69 16.91
C THR A 121 8.96 15.33 17.50
N ARG A 122 8.50 15.31 18.75
CA ARG A 122 8.02 14.06 19.37
C ARG A 122 6.82 13.49 18.61
N GLU A 123 5.91 14.37 18.23
CA GLU A 123 4.71 14.02 17.46
C GLU A 123 5.09 13.48 16.09
N LEU A 124 5.99 14.16 15.37
CA LEU A 124 6.46 13.71 14.07
C LEU A 124 7.15 12.34 14.13
N ASN A 125 7.94 12.11 15.17
CA ASN A 125 8.59 10.80 15.40
C ASN A 125 7.54 9.71 15.68
N SER A 126 6.51 10.02 16.47
CA SER A 126 5.40 9.10 16.74
C SER A 126 4.64 8.72 15.46
N GLU A 127 4.30 9.72 14.64
CA GLU A 127 3.59 9.46 13.37
C GLU A 127 4.47 8.72 12.35
N ASN A 128 5.76 9.03 12.24
CA ASN A 128 6.71 8.26 11.43
C ASN A 128 6.77 6.79 11.86
N PHE A 129 6.71 6.51 13.15
CA PHE A 129 6.69 5.15 13.66
C PHE A 129 5.40 4.41 13.26
N LYS A 130 4.24 5.06 13.43
CA LYS A 130 2.94 4.50 13.01
C LYS A 130 2.90 4.22 11.50
N LEU A 131 3.40 5.17 10.68
CA LEU A 131 3.50 5.00 9.24
C LEU A 131 4.29 3.74 8.87
N ARG A 132 5.47 3.56 9.44
CA ARG A 132 6.32 2.39 9.17
C ARG A 132 5.67 1.08 9.60
N GLN A 133 4.98 1.07 10.74
CA GLN A 133 4.24 -0.09 11.21
C GLN A 133 3.06 -0.42 10.27
N ALA A 134 2.26 0.60 9.91
CA ALA A 134 1.15 0.42 8.98
C ALA A 134 1.61 -0.08 7.61
N GLU A 135 2.72 0.46 7.10
CA GLU A 135 3.36 0.05 5.86
C GLU A 135 3.79 -1.42 5.87
N GLY A 136 4.49 -1.84 6.93
CA GLY A 136 4.87 -3.24 7.13
C GLY A 136 3.65 -4.17 7.20
N GLU A 137 2.58 -3.73 7.88
CA GLU A 137 1.35 -4.51 7.98
C GLU A 137 0.62 -4.60 6.62
N ILE A 138 0.55 -3.51 5.86
CA ILE A 138 -0.03 -3.51 4.51
C ILE A 138 0.71 -4.50 3.60
N LEU A 139 2.05 -4.45 3.58
CA LEU A 139 2.85 -5.36 2.77
C LEU A 139 2.63 -6.82 3.19
N ARG A 140 2.64 -7.11 4.49
CA ARG A 140 2.40 -8.44 5.02
C ARG A 140 1.02 -8.98 4.63
N ARG A 141 -0.04 -8.17 4.77
CA ARG A 141 -1.41 -8.57 4.42
C ARG A 141 -1.61 -8.74 2.92
N ASN A 142 -1.00 -7.90 2.11
CA ASN A 142 -1.01 -8.10 0.66
C ASN A 142 -0.38 -9.45 0.30
N VAL A 143 0.78 -9.79 0.85
CA VAL A 143 1.44 -11.09 0.62
C VAL A 143 0.55 -12.25 1.06
N GLU A 144 -0.08 -12.17 2.23
CA GLU A 144 -1.00 -13.21 2.74
C GLU A 144 -2.19 -13.43 1.79
N VAL A 145 -2.83 -12.35 1.32
CA VAL A 145 -3.97 -12.43 0.39
C VAL A 145 -3.52 -13.01 -0.95
N LEU A 146 -2.40 -12.54 -1.49
CA LEU A 146 -1.86 -13.03 -2.76
C LEU A 146 -1.42 -14.49 -2.67
N ALA A 147 -0.77 -14.90 -1.59
CA ALA A 147 -0.39 -16.29 -1.37
C ALA A 147 -1.62 -17.21 -1.33
N GLY A 148 -2.67 -16.82 -0.59
CA GLY A 148 -3.93 -17.56 -0.58
C GLY A 148 -4.61 -17.65 -1.93
N LEU A 149 -4.51 -16.60 -2.75
CA LEU A 149 -5.01 -16.60 -4.13
C LEU A 149 -4.19 -17.57 -5.02
N PHE A 150 -2.86 -17.52 -4.94
CA PHE A 150 -1.98 -18.41 -5.70
C PHE A 150 -2.17 -19.89 -5.34
N GLU A 151 -2.38 -20.23 -4.07
CA GLU A 151 -2.65 -21.61 -3.66
C GLU A 151 -3.98 -22.11 -4.23
N ARG A 152 -5.03 -21.28 -4.27
CA ARG A 152 -6.31 -21.63 -4.92
C ARG A 152 -6.14 -21.84 -6.42
N LEU A 153 -5.45 -20.94 -7.11
CA LEU A 153 -5.14 -21.06 -8.54
C LEU A 153 -4.35 -22.33 -8.84
N ARG A 154 -3.37 -22.65 -8.00
CA ARG A 154 -2.56 -23.87 -8.13
C ARG A 154 -3.38 -25.13 -7.94
N ALA A 155 -4.33 -25.14 -7.02
CA ALA A 155 -5.21 -26.27 -6.77
C ALA A 155 -6.18 -26.52 -7.96
N GLU A 156 -6.60 -25.45 -8.67
CA GLU A 156 -7.47 -25.56 -9.84
C GLU A 156 -6.71 -25.84 -11.15
N ALA A 157 -5.41 -25.54 -11.23
CA ALA A 157 -4.60 -25.73 -12.44
C ALA A 157 -4.65 -27.15 -13.03
N PRO A 158 -4.60 -28.26 -12.26
CA PRO A 158 -4.73 -29.61 -12.81
C PRO A 158 -6.09 -29.87 -13.45
N ARG A 159 -7.18 -29.30 -12.89
CA ARG A 159 -8.54 -29.42 -13.43
C ARG A 159 -8.67 -28.68 -14.76
N LEU A 160 -8.09 -27.49 -14.87
CA LEU A 160 -8.03 -26.72 -16.11
C LEU A 160 -7.22 -27.47 -17.19
N HIS A 161 -6.09 -28.07 -16.81
CA HIS A 161 -5.26 -28.83 -17.73
C HIS A 161 -5.94 -30.12 -18.21
N ALA A 162 -6.58 -30.86 -17.31
CA ALA A 162 -7.35 -32.05 -17.66
C ALA A 162 -8.57 -31.73 -18.55
N ALA A 163 -9.18 -30.57 -18.36
CA ALA A 163 -10.26 -30.10 -19.23
C ALA A 163 -9.75 -29.57 -20.59
N ALA A 164 -8.42 -29.35 -20.78
CA ALA A 164 -7.79 -28.87 -22.00
C ALA A 164 -7.33 -29.99 -22.95
N GLN A 165 -7.36 -31.25 -22.50
CA GLN A 165 -7.03 -32.45 -23.26
C GLN A 165 -8.29 -33.16 -23.73
#